data_8449ac2ce89e3bafeb3471ae0fccdcf9
#
_entry.id   8449ac2ce89e3bafeb3471ae0fccdcf9
#
_cell.length_a   1.000
_cell.length_b   1.000
_cell.length_c   1.000
_cell.angle_alpha   90.00
_cell.angle_beta   90.00
_cell.angle_gamma   90.00
#
_symmetry.space_group_name_H-M   'P 1'
#
loop_
_entity.id
_entity.type
_entity.pdbx_description
1 polymer ?
#
loop_
_entity_poly.entity_id
_entity_poly.type
_entity_poly.pdbx_seq_one_letter_code
_entity_poly.pdbx_strand_id
1 'polypeptide(L)'
;MNLPVNRHKLAFTAGIRLQSLLGLDTKYKMQGKIYPDLRLDLQWSLPVSNGWDVSFSGGLGWISRMPTTAQLYPDFKYVDLIQLNYYHTNPDYRRINMMTYKWDNTNYQLEPARNMKWEVRADVSYKGNRLSITYFRERMNNAFDDITYYRSLAYKLYDPASIDGSALTAPPELSQLTYTNEYNLDVYSTQGNVMKVCKEGVEFQFASKRIESLKTRVTMYGAWIKTIYNSDSPQYKASSILLDNKQLKYVGLYNGDNGTESQAFNTNFMFDTYIQRLGLTFSTS
;
A
#
# COMPACT_ATOMS: atom_id res chain seq x y z
N MET A 1 5.48 10.19 33.68
CA MET A 1 5.34 10.13 35.14
C MET A 1 6.16 8.93 35.64
N ASN A 2 7.12 9.16 36.55
CA ASN A 2 7.95 8.11 37.13
C ASN A 2 7.52 7.88 38.56
N LEU A 3 7.07 6.70 38.91
CA LEU A 3 6.64 6.35 40.26
C LEU A 3 7.64 5.34 40.86
N PRO A 4 8.42 5.68 41.88
CA PRO A 4 9.23 4.72 42.59
C PRO A 4 8.35 3.95 43.60
N VAL A 5 8.14 2.67 43.35
CA VAL A 5 7.45 1.78 44.31
C VAL A 5 8.47 0.73 44.75
N ASN A 6 8.95 0.81 46.02
CA ASN A 6 9.87 -0.15 46.63
C ASN A 6 11.05 -0.61 45.71
N ARG A 7 11.86 0.35 45.20
CA ARG A 7 12.95 0.12 44.26
C ARG A 7 12.52 -0.26 42.81
N HIS A 8 11.25 -0.56 42.55
CA HIS A 8 10.72 -0.69 41.20
C HIS A 8 10.56 0.70 40.58
N LYS A 9 10.89 0.84 39.32
CA LYS A 9 10.67 2.07 38.56
C LYS A 9 9.61 1.81 37.50
N LEU A 10 8.51 2.54 37.59
CA LEU A 10 7.46 2.56 36.56
C LEU A 10 7.50 3.90 35.82
N ALA A 11 7.56 3.86 34.53
CA ALA A 11 7.43 5.02 33.66
C ALA A 11 6.22 4.82 32.74
N PHE A 12 5.36 5.82 32.70
CA PHE A 12 4.19 5.85 31.82
C PHE A 12 4.25 7.10 30.96
N THR A 13 4.05 6.92 29.64
CA THR A 13 3.98 8.00 28.67
C THR A 13 2.70 7.87 27.87
N ALA A 14 1.93 8.95 27.78
CA ALA A 14 0.76 9.05 26.91
C ALA A 14 0.95 10.22 25.95
N GLY A 15 0.57 10.02 24.71
CA GLY A 15 0.65 11.04 23.68
C GLY A 15 -0.56 11.00 22.75
N ILE A 16 -0.85 12.15 22.16
CA ILE A 16 -1.85 12.29 21.11
C ILE A 16 -1.26 13.11 19.97
N ARG A 17 -1.47 12.63 18.73
CA ARG A 17 -1.19 13.38 17.52
C ARG A 17 -2.51 13.65 16.83
N LEU A 18 -2.73 14.87 16.39
CA LEU A 18 -3.89 15.26 15.58
C LEU A 18 -3.42 15.49 14.15
N GLN A 19 -4.12 14.90 13.20
CA GLN A 19 -3.84 15.05 11.77
C GLN A 19 -5.10 15.49 11.02
N SER A 20 -4.93 16.36 10.04
CA SER A 20 -6.00 16.84 9.16
C SER A 20 -5.41 17.18 7.80
N LEU A 21 -6.18 17.01 6.73
CA LEU A 21 -5.88 17.56 5.41
C LEU A 21 -6.67 18.84 5.21
N LEU A 22 -5.96 19.92 4.92
CA LEU A 22 -6.55 21.23 4.65
C LEU A 22 -6.61 21.47 3.13
N GLY A 23 -7.59 22.29 2.70
CA GLY A 23 -7.73 22.68 1.29
C GLY A 23 -8.35 21.63 0.37
N LEU A 24 -8.94 20.56 0.93
CA LEU A 24 -9.71 19.60 0.13
C LEU A 24 -11.05 20.20 -0.32
N ASP A 25 -11.53 19.79 -1.51
CA ASP A 25 -12.88 20.07 -1.98
C ASP A 25 -13.91 19.48 -1.00
N THR A 26 -15.07 20.14 -0.89
CA THR A 26 -16.19 19.72 -0.03
C THR A 26 -16.76 18.34 -0.39
N LYS A 27 -16.49 17.83 -1.59
CA LYS A 27 -16.84 16.48 -2.03
C LYS A 27 -16.13 15.38 -1.25
N TYR A 28 -14.92 15.66 -0.72
CA TYR A 28 -14.14 14.65 0.00
C TYR A 28 -14.71 14.40 1.38
N LYS A 29 -14.93 13.13 1.71
CA LYS A 29 -15.38 12.68 3.03
C LYS A 29 -14.46 13.13 4.17
N MET A 30 -13.18 13.34 3.87
CA MET A 30 -12.15 13.75 4.83
C MET A 30 -12.09 15.26 5.07
N GLN A 31 -12.75 16.07 4.26
CA GLN A 31 -12.70 17.52 4.35
C GLN A 31 -13.15 17.98 5.74
N GLY A 32 -12.33 18.82 6.39
CA GLY A 32 -12.59 19.38 7.71
C GLY A 32 -12.52 18.39 8.88
N LYS A 33 -12.16 17.12 8.65
CA LYS A 33 -12.03 16.12 9.72
C LYS A 33 -10.65 16.11 10.35
N ILE A 34 -10.62 15.83 11.66
CA ILE A 34 -9.42 15.65 12.45
C ILE A 34 -9.33 14.18 12.85
N TYR A 35 -8.16 13.58 12.66
CA TYR A 35 -7.88 12.18 12.97
C TYR A 35 -6.89 12.11 14.15
N PRO A 36 -7.36 11.67 15.34
CA PRO A 36 -6.50 11.53 16.50
C PRO A 36 -5.77 10.19 16.48
N ASP A 37 -4.45 10.23 16.69
CA ASP A 37 -3.59 9.09 16.90
C ASP A 37 -3.12 9.09 18.34
N LEU A 38 -3.59 8.11 19.13
CA LEU A 38 -3.23 7.92 20.51
C LEU A 38 -2.00 7.02 20.61
N ARG A 39 -1.14 7.30 21.59
CA ARG A 39 -0.01 6.46 21.94
C ARG A 39 0.11 6.34 23.45
N LEU A 40 0.32 5.11 23.91
CA LEU A 40 0.55 4.77 25.31
C LEU A 40 1.78 3.89 25.39
N ASP A 41 2.72 4.25 26.27
CA ASP A 41 3.92 3.48 26.54
C ASP A 41 4.05 3.26 28.05
N LEU A 42 4.38 2.04 28.46
CA LEU A 42 4.65 1.64 29.84
C LEU A 42 6.02 0.98 29.91
N GLN A 43 6.83 1.37 30.86
CA GLN A 43 8.10 0.71 31.17
C GLN A 43 8.17 0.37 32.66
N TRP A 44 8.59 -0.85 32.94
CA TRP A 44 8.78 -1.35 34.28
C TRP A 44 10.19 -1.89 34.45
N SER A 45 11.01 -1.24 35.29
CA SER A 45 12.36 -1.69 35.62
C SER A 45 12.34 -2.36 37.00
N LEU A 46 12.89 -3.60 37.02
CA LEU A 46 12.94 -4.43 38.20
C LEU A 46 14.23 -4.13 39.00
N PRO A 47 14.17 -4.04 40.33
CA PRO A 47 15.35 -3.93 41.17
C PRO A 47 15.97 -5.33 41.36
N VAL A 48 16.83 -5.73 40.46
CA VAL A 48 17.53 -7.01 40.56
C VAL A 48 18.90 -6.77 41.19
N SER A 49 19.39 -7.74 41.97
CA SER A 49 20.69 -7.69 42.64
C SER A 49 21.77 -8.47 41.84
N ASN A 50 23.03 -8.35 42.25
CA ASN A 50 24.12 -9.10 41.67
C ASN A 50 24.50 -8.78 40.21
N GLY A 51 24.32 -7.53 39.78
CA GLY A 51 24.75 -7.06 38.45
C GLY A 51 23.80 -7.39 37.33
N TRP A 52 22.57 -7.77 37.65
CA TRP A 52 21.45 -7.88 36.70
C TRP A 52 20.64 -6.62 36.63
N ASP A 53 20.26 -6.21 35.41
CA ASP A 53 19.21 -5.23 35.14
C ASP A 53 18.18 -5.89 34.25
N VAL A 54 16.91 -5.81 34.67
CA VAL A 54 15.78 -6.38 33.92
C VAL A 54 14.71 -5.31 33.80
N SER A 55 14.23 -5.10 32.60
CA SER A 55 13.07 -4.23 32.38
C SER A 55 12.11 -4.83 31.35
N PHE A 56 10.86 -4.54 31.55
CA PHE A 56 9.79 -4.83 30.61
C PHE A 56 9.19 -3.52 30.10
N SER A 57 8.87 -3.46 28.83
CA SER A 57 8.12 -2.34 28.27
C SER A 57 7.02 -2.83 27.35
N GLY A 58 5.98 -2.04 27.23
CA GLY A 58 4.88 -2.28 26.32
C GLY A 58 4.39 -0.97 25.74
N GLY A 59 4.02 -1.01 24.49
CA GLY A 59 3.49 0.13 23.75
C GLY A 59 2.21 -0.24 23.01
N LEU A 60 1.28 0.70 22.94
CA LEU A 60 0.06 0.62 22.14
C LEU A 60 -0.15 1.95 21.46
N GLY A 61 -0.42 1.95 20.16
CA GLY A 61 -0.68 3.20 19.45
C GLY A 61 -1.43 3.02 18.15
N TRP A 62 -1.97 4.14 17.69
CA TRP A 62 -2.59 4.27 16.36
C TRP A 62 -1.78 5.26 15.53
N ILE A 63 -1.70 4.97 14.25
CA ILE A 63 -1.04 5.83 13.26
C ILE A 63 -1.96 5.93 12.06
N SER A 64 -2.39 7.15 11.76
CA SER A 64 -3.16 7.44 10.55
C SER A 64 -2.23 7.82 9.41
N ARG A 65 -2.41 7.16 8.27
CA ARG A 65 -1.71 7.48 7.03
C ARG A 65 -2.68 8.17 6.08
N MET A 66 -2.40 9.42 5.77
CA MET A 66 -3.22 10.18 4.83
C MET A 66 -3.01 9.66 3.40
N PRO A 67 -4.04 9.73 2.53
CA PRO A 67 -3.87 9.47 1.11
C PRO A 67 -2.86 10.43 0.49
N THR A 68 -2.13 9.94 -0.50
CA THR A 68 -1.22 10.77 -1.30
C THR A 68 -1.99 11.66 -2.27
N THR A 69 -1.33 12.68 -2.81
CA THR A 69 -1.92 13.55 -3.83
C THR A 69 -2.39 12.77 -5.06
N ALA A 70 -1.62 11.77 -5.50
CA ALA A 70 -2.00 10.92 -6.64
C ALA A 70 -3.25 10.05 -6.36
N GLN A 71 -3.48 9.65 -5.09
CA GLN A 71 -4.67 8.92 -4.70
C GLN A 71 -5.90 9.82 -4.60
N LEU A 72 -5.71 11.09 -4.22
CA LEU A 72 -6.79 12.07 -4.12
C LEU A 72 -7.18 12.66 -5.48
N TYR A 73 -6.20 12.89 -6.33
CA TYR A 73 -6.35 13.57 -7.62
C TYR A 73 -5.78 12.71 -8.74
N PRO A 74 -6.39 11.54 -9.05
CA PRO A 74 -5.95 10.74 -10.17
C PRO A 74 -6.24 11.47 -11.49
N ASP A 75 -5.47 11.16 -12.52
CA ASP A 75 -5.71 11.69 -13.85
C ASP A 75 -7.05 11.19 -14.42
N PHE A 76 -7.65 12.01 -15.26
CA PHE A 76 -8.81 11.60 -16.04
C PHE A 76 -8.43 10.49 -17.02
N LYS A 77 -9.27 9.47 -17.12
CA LYS A 77 -9.12 8.46 -18.15
C LYS A 77 -9.89 8.87 -19.40
N TYR A 78 -9.20 8.82 -20.55
CA TYR A 78 -9.78 9.02 -21.87
C TYR A 78 -9.81 7.68 -22.59
N VAL A 79 -10.95 7.38 -23.25
CA VAL A 79 -11.13 6.15 -24.03
C VAL A 79 -11.66 6.56 -25.40
N ASP A 80 -10.81 6.36 -26.41
CA ASP A 80 -11.11 6.68 -27.79
C ASP A 80 -11.65 5.43 -28.50
N LEU A 81 -12.85 5.53 -29.06
CA LEU A 81 -13.52 4.49 -29.81
C LEU A 81 -13.66 4.94 -31.27
N ILE A 82 -13.03 4.18 -32.18
CA ILE A 82 -13.10 4.47 -33.60
C ILE A 82 -14.52 4.12 -34.08
N GLN A 83 -15.23 5.14 -34.57
CA GLN A 83 -16.57 5.00 -35.13
C GLN A 83 -16.55 4.78 -36.65
N LEU A 84 -15.60 5.39 -37.33
CA LEU A 84 -15.34 5.21 -38.77
C LEU A 84 -13.85 5.33 -39.05
N ASN A 85 -13.31 4.42 -39.85
CA ASN A 85 -11.99 4.56 -40.43
C ASN A 85 -12.13 4.23 -41.93
N TYR A 86 -12.30 5.29 -42.73
CA TYR A 86 -12.49 5.19 -44.19
C TYR A 86 -11.24 5.62 -44.91
N TYR A 87 -10.70 4.71 -45.71
CA TYR A 87 -9.58 4.96 -46.59
C TYR A 87 -10.08 5.17 -48.03
N HIS A 88 -9.54 6.20 -48.70
CA HIS A 88 -9.74 6.46 -50.13
C HIS A 88 -8.41 6.75 -50.80
N THR A 89 -8.27 6.46 -52.09
CA THR A 89 -7.05 6.73 -52.89
C THR A 89 -6.73 8.22 -52.92
N ASN A 90 -7.74 9.08 -53.13
CA ASN A 90 -7.61 10.51 -52.90
C ASN A 90 -7.60 10.82 -51.38
N PRO A 91 -6.50 11.41 -50.85
CA PRO A 91 -6.40 11.74 -49.41
C PRO A 91 -7.48 12.67 -48.91
N ASP A 92 -7.99 13.57 -49.77
CA ASP A 92 -9.00 14.58 -49.40
C ASP A 92 -10.38 13.96 -49.08
N TYR A 93 -10.60 12.70 -49.46
CA TYR A 93 -11.86 11.98 -49.20
C TYR A 93 -11.74 10.97 -48.05
N ARG A 94 -10.59 10.90 -47.38
CA ARG A 94 -10.40 10.03 -46.23
C ARG A 94 -11.08 10.62 -44.99
N ARG A 95 -11.62 9.74 -44.15
CA ARG A 95 -12.23 10.16 -42.87
C ARG A 95 -11.95 9.17 -41.76
N ILE A 96 -11.48 9.69 -40.63
CA ILE A 96 -11.47 8.99 -39.33
C ILE A 96 -12.40 9.75 -38.40
N ASN A 97 -13.32 9.02 -37.78
CA ASN A 97 -14.18 9.58 -36.73
C ASN A 97 -14.04 8.77 -35.46
N MET A 98 -13.86 9.46 -34.35
CA MET A 98 -13.69 8.84 -33.04
C MET A 98 -14.68 9.44 -32.04
N MET A 99 -15.14 8.63 -31.11
CA MET A 99 -15.89 9.04 -29.95
C MET A 99 -15.01 8.88 -28.73
N THR A 100 -14.80 9.96 -27.98
CA THR A 100 -13.97 9.94 -26.77
C THR A 100 -14.86 9.99 -25.53
N TYR A 101 -14.70 9.02 -24.64
CA TYR A 101 -15.22 9.08 -23.28
C TYR A 101 -14.17 9.65 -22.35
N LYS A 102 -14.58 10.57 -21.46
CA LYS A 102 -13.75 11.13 -20.40
C LYS A 102 -14.33 10.72 -19.05
N TRP A 103 -13.51 10.13 -18.19
CA TRP A 103 -13.91 9.64 -16.89
C TRP A 103 -13.06 10.22 -15.76
N ASP A 104 -13.74 10.61 -14.69
CA ASP A 104 -13.14 10.94 -13.40
C ASP A 104 -13.14 9.66 -12.55
N ASN A 105 -11.95 9.17 -12.20
CA ASN A 105 -11.76 7.98 -11.37
C ASN A 105 -11.51 8.34 -9.90
N THR A 106 -11.74 9.58 -9.50
CA THR A 106 -11.54 10.05 -8.13
C THR A 106 -12.50 9.36 -7.17
N ASN A 107 -11.94 8.80 -6.09
CA ASN A 107 -12.75 8.32 -4.97
C ASN A 107 -12.84 9.38 -3.88
N TYR A 108 -13.94 10.10 -3.84
CA TYR A 108 -14.22 11.11 -2.82
C TYR A 108 -14.51 10.52 -1.42
N GLN A 109 -14.68 9.19 -1.31
CA GLN A 109 -14.98 8.49 -0.06
C GLN A 109 -13.73 7.96 0.65
N LEU A 110 -12.53 8.24 0.13
CA LEU A 110 -11.29 7.84 0.79
C LEU A 110 -11.20 8.39 2.21
N GLU A 111 -10.70 7.55 3.11
CA GLU A 111 -10.37 7.91 4.49
C GLU A 111 -8.91 7.57 4.78
N PRO A 112 -8.28 8.18 5.80
CA PRO A 112 -6.93 7.79 6.19
C PRO A 112 -6.86 6.32 6.55
N ALA A 113 -5.85 5.63 6.06
CA ALA A 113 -5.57 4.28 6.49
C ALA A 113 -5.07 4.29 7.93
N ARG A 114 -5.69 3.51 8.81
CA ARG A 114 -5.40 3.53 10.24
C ARG A 114 -4.75 2.24 10.68
N ASN A 115 -3.50 2.33 11.15
CA ASN A 115 -2.73 1.23 11.68
C ASN A 115 -2.75 1.26 13.22
N MET A 116 -3.14 0.14 13.84
CA MET A 116 -2.97 -0.10 15.27
C MET A 116 -1.75 -0.97 15.47
N LYS A 117 -0.81 -0.52 16.28
CA LYS A 117 0.37 -1.28 16.68
C LYS A 117 0.40 -1.46 18.18
N TRP A 118 0.72 -2.66 18.64
CA TRP A 118 1.14 -2.91 20.01
C TRP A 118 2.40 -3.76 20.04
N GLU A 119 3.18 -3.57 21.09
CA GLU A 119 4.43 -4.30 21.28
C GLU A 119 4.69 -4.55 22.77
N VAL A 120 5.38 -5.64 23.05
CA VAL A 120 5.95 -5.95 24.36
C VAL A 120 7.40 -6.28 24.20
N ARG A 121 8.22 -5.76 25.11
CA ARG A 121 9.68 -5.91 25.07
C ARG A 121 10.22 -6.29 26.44
N ALA A 122 11.16 -7.20 26.43
CA ALA A 122 11.99 -7.57 27.57
C ALA A 122 13.45 -7.20 27.31
N ASP A 123 14.06 -6.46 28.22
CA ASP A 123 15.47 -6.12 28.21
C ASP A 123 16.15 -6.75 29.44
N VAL A 124 17.23 -7.47 29.20
CA VAL A 124 18.04 -8.09 30.24
C VAL A 124 19.49 -7.70 30.05
N SER A 125 20.11 -7.16 31.11
CA SER A 125 21.54 -6.89 31.13
C SER A 125 22.21 -7.64 32.26
N TYR A 126 23.38 -8.24 31.99
CA TYR A 126 24.16 -8.91 33.00
C TYR A 126 25.66 -8.74 32.73
N LYS A 127 26.37 -8.16 33.68
CA LYS A 127 27.85 -7.99 33.62
C LYS A 127 28.34 -7.41 32.28
N GLY A 128 27.59 -6.48 31.69
CA GLY A 128 27.95 -5.83 30.43
C GLY A 128 27.44 -6.52 29.15
N ASN A 129 26.81 -7.71 29.26
CA ASN A 129 26.05 -8.30 28.17
C ASN A 129 24.61 -7.76 28.22
N ARG A 130 24.00 -7.56 27.06
CA ARG A 130 22.62 -7.10 26.93
C ARG A 130 21.86 -7.94 25.93
N LEU A 131 20.66 -8.34 26.28
CA LEU A 131 19.69 -9.01 25.42
C LEU A 131 18.38 -8.23 25.44
N SER A 132 17.84 -7.92 24.27
CA SER A 132 16.52 -7.34 24.08
C SER A 132 15.71 -8.24 23.17
N ILE A 133 14.48 -8.53 23.55
CA ILE A 133 13.52 -9.27 22.73
C ILE A 133 12.22 -8.47 22.71
N THR A 134 11.69 -8.24 21.50
CA THR A 134 10.43 -7.52 21.28
C THR A 134 9.51 -8.40 20.45
N TYR A 135 8.29 -8.61 20.92
CA TYR A 135 7.19 -9.12 20.11
C TYR A 135 6.27 -7.95 19.76
N PHE A 136 5.86 -7.84 18.49
CA PHE A 136 4.95 -6.80 18.04
C PHE A 136 3.87 -7.35 17.13
N ARG A 137 2.74 -6.65 17.10
CA ARG A 137 1.67 -6.86 16.13
C ARG A 137 1.08 -5.56 15.66
N GLU A 138 0.92 -5.45 14.33
CA GLU A 138 0.31 -4.33 13.64
C GLU A 138 -0.92 -4.80 12.88
N ARG A 139 -1.97 -4.00 12.89
CA ARG A 139 -3.20 -4.29 12.16
C ARG A 139 -3.76 -3.03 11.52
N MET A 140 -3.94 -3.10 10.21
CA MET A 140 -4.57 -2.07 9.39
C MET A 140 -5.73 -2.72 8.63
N ASN A 141 -6.96 -2.25 8.86
CA ASN A 141 -8.16 -2.86 8.27
C ASN A 141 -8.70 -2.07 7.08
N ASN A 142 -8.13 -0.90 6.79
CA ASN A 142 -8.58 0.04 5.78
C ASN A 142 -7.40 0.64 5.01
N ALA A 143 -6.41 -0.19 4.69
CA ALA A 143 -5.29 0.23 3.84
C ALA A 143 -5.76 0.53 2.42
N PHE A 144 -4.99 1.37 1.73
CA PHE A 144 -5.28 1.73 0.34
C PHE A 144 -4.95 0.60 -0.60
N ASP A 145 -5.85 0.36 -1.55
CA ASP A 145 -5.64 -0.56 -2.66
C ASP A 145 -6.45 -0.13 -3.88
N ASP A 146 -6.08 -0.62 -5.06
CA ASP A 146 -6.81 -0.40 -6.30
C ASP A 146 -8.03 -1.31 -6.37
N ILE A 147 -9.18 -0.70 -6.66
CA ILE A 147 -10.42 -1.41 -6.97
C ILE A 147 -10.61 -1.34 -8.48
N THR A 148 -10.55 -2.48 -9.13
CA THR A 148 -10.76 -2.57 -10.58
C THR A 148 -12.22 -2.80 -10.90
N TYR A 149 -12.75 -2.01 -11.83
CA TYR A 149 -14.10 -2.11 -12.33
C TYR A 149 -14.10 -2.22 -13.85
N TYR A 150 -15.21 -2.70 -14.39
CA TYR A 150 -15.50 -2.69 -15.81
C TYR A 150 -16.76 -1.88 -16.08
N ARG A 151 -16.76 -1.22 -17.23
CA ARG A 151 -17.94 -0.50 -17.72
C ARG A 151 -18.14 -0.75 -19.20
N SER A 152 -19.40 -0.74 -19.62
CA SER A 152 -19.78 -0.85 -21.00
C SER A 152 -19.91 0.53 -21.63
N LEU A 153 -19.17 0.79 -22.70
CA LEU A 153 -19.17 2.05 -23.45
C LEU A 153 -19.88 1.84 -24.78
N ALA A 154 -21.05 2.44 -24.93
CA ALA A 154 -21.84 2.34 -26.17
C ALA A 154 -21.32 3.32 -27.23
N TYR A 155 -21.20 2.87 -28.49
CA TYR A 155 -20.83 3.74 -29.58
C TYR A 155 -21.46 3.24 -30.91
N LYS A 156 -21.54 4.12 -31.87
CA LYS A 156 -21.97 3.79 -33.23
C LYS A 156 -20.75 3.39 -34.05
N LEU A 157 -20.76 2.21 -34.64
CA LEU A 157 -19.77 1.77 -35.59
C LEU A 157 -20.37 1.90 -37.00
N TYR A 158 -19.87 2.84 -37.77
CA TYR A 158 -20.33 3.08 -39.16
C TYR A 158 -19.70 2.08 -40.12
N ASP A 159 -20.50 1.63 -41.07
CA ASP A 159 -20.08 0.68 -42.06
C ASP A 159 -19.38 1.38 -43.23
N PRO A 160 -18.04 1.19 -43.45
CA PRO A 160 -17.34 1.77 -44.59
C PRO A 160 -17.84 1.24 -45.95
N ALA A 161 -18.44 0.04 -45.98
CA ALA A 161 -18.95 -0.54 -47.23
C ALA A 161 -20.24 0.18 -47.71
N SER A 162 -20.89 0.96 -46.87
CA SER A 162 -22.02 1.78 -47.25
C SER A 162 -21.63 3.03 -48.06
N ILE A 163 -20.32 3.27 -48.28
CA ILE A 163 -19.81 4.46 -48.96
C ILE A 163 -19.54 4.14 -50.42
N ASP A 164 -20.23 4.83 -51.34
CA ASP A 164 -19.88 4.81 -52.77
C ASP A 164 -18.70 5.76 -53.02
N GLY A 165 -17.50 5.19 -53.02
CA GLY A 165 -16.26 5.98 -53.21
C GLY A 165 -16.16 6.67 -54.54
N SER A 166 -16.86 6.17 -55.61
CA SER A 166 -16.82 6.77 -56.94
C SER A 166 -17.64 8.07 -57.04
N ALA A 167 -18.61 8.26 -56.17
CA ALA A 167 -19.49 9.41 -56.15
C ALA A 167 -19.04 10.53 -55.18
N LEU A 168 -17.94 10.32 -54.44
CA LEU A 168 -17.47 11.29 -53.45
C LEU A 168 -16.91 12.56 -54.08
N THR A 169 -17.36 13.69 -53.59
CA THR A 169 -16.80 15.02 -53.88
C THR A 169 -16.21 15.68 -52.63
N ALA A 170 -16.37 15.05 -51.45
CA ALA A 170 -15.87 15.47 -50.15
C ALA A 170 -15.75 14.22 -49.24
N PRO A 171 -15.12 14.30 -48.06
CA PRO A 171 -15.15 13.21 -47.08
C PRO A 171 -16.57 12.78 -46.75
N PRO A 172 -16.87 11.46 -46.62
CA PRO A 172 -18.24 10.97 -46.41
C PRO A 172 -18.86 11.52 -45.13
N GLU A 173 -20.11 11.96 -45.21
CA GLU A 173 -20.86 12.46 -44.06
C GLU A 173 -21.47 11.32 -43.24
N LEU A 174 -21.27 11.33 -41.91
CA LEU A 174 -21.75 10.26 -41.00
C LEU A 174 -23.26 10.07 -41.04
N SER A 175 -24.01 11.17 -41.27
CA SER A 175 -25.47 11.15 -41.34
C SER A 175 -26.05 10.32 -42.48
N GLN A 176 -25.22 10.04 -43.49
CA GLN A 176 -25.59 9.29 -44.68
C GLN A 176 -25.21 7.81 -44.60
N LEU A 177 -24.47 7.42 -43.55
CA LEU A 177 -23.91 6.08 -43.43
C LEU A 177 -24.78 5.19 -42.54
N THR A 178 -24.80 3.90 -42.89
CA THR A 178 -25.36 2.89 -42.00
C THR A 178 -24.43 2.64 -40.82
N TYR A 179 -24.99 2.28 -39.70
CA TYR A 179 -24.21 1.97 -38.50
C TYR A 179 -24.84 0.83 -37.69
N THR A 180 -23.99 0.18 -36.90
CA THR A 180 -24.41 -0.72 -35.81
C THR A 180 -24.13 -0.08 -34.45
N ASN A 181 -24.98 -0.37 -33.50
CA ASN A 181 -24.69 0.00 -32.08
C ASN A 181 -23.77 -1.05 -31.49
N GLU A 182 -22.57 -0.63 -31.13
CA GLU A 182 -21.57 -1.48 -30.53
C GLU A 182 -21.29 -1.07 -29.08
N TYR A 183 -20.71 -2.00 -28.34
CA TYR A 183 -20.31 -1.79 -26.96
C TYR A 183 -18.86 -2.22 -26.79
N ASN A 184 -18.06 -1.35 -26.19
CA ASN A 184 -16.71 -1.67 -25.74
C ASN A 184 -16.70 -1.91 -24.24
N LEU A 185 -16.02 -2.96 -23.80
CA LEU A 185 -15.83 -3.23 -22.39
C LEU A 185 -14.53 -2.56 -21.93
N ASP A 186 -14.65 -1.48 -21.18
CA ASP A 186 -13.53 -0.72 -20.65
C ASP A 186 -13.24 -1.08 -19.19
N VAL A 187 -11.97 -1.18 -18.85
CA VAL A 187 -11.47 -1.42 -17.48
C VAL A 187 -10.95 -0.12 -16.88
N TYR A 188 -11.28 0.14 -15.62
CA TYR A 188 -10.74 1.27 -14.89
C TYR A 188 -10.48 0.91 -13.43
N SER A 189 -9.56 1.62 -12.79
CA SER A 189 -9.26 1.47 -11.38
C SER A 189 -9.51 2.77 -10.63
N THR A 190 -9.92 2.63 -9.38
CA THR A 190 -10.01 3.73 -8.43
C THR A 190 -9.39 3.28 -7.11
N GLN A 191 -8.85 4.20 -6.34
CA GLN A 191 -8.32 3.91 -5.01
C GLN A 191 -9.44 3.68 -4.01
N GLY A 192 -9.26 2.71 -3.10
CA GLY A 192 -10.19 2.43 -2.02
C GLY A 192 -9.50 2.04 -0.72
N ASN A 193 -10.24 2.06 0.38
CA ASN A 193 -9.79 1.58 1.69
C ASN A 193 -10.19 0.11 1.88
N VAL A 194 -9.76 -0.77 0.99
CA VAL A 194 -10.25 -2.16 0.87
C VAL A 194 -9.23 -3.21 1.29
N MET A 195 -7.98 -2.82 1.54
CA MET A 195 -6.94 -3.75 1.95
C MET A 195 -6.87 -3.89 3.48
N LYS A 196 -6.68 -5.12 3.94
CA LYS A 196 -6.39 -5.47 5.33
C LYS A 196 -4.97 -5.99 5.41
N VAL A 197 -4.19 -5.44 6.34
CA VAL A 197 -2.81 -5.86 6.59
C VAL A 197 -2.68 -6.24 8.05
N CYS A 198 -2.17 -7.44 8.31
CA CYS A 198 -1.76 -7.88 9.63
C CYS A 198 -0.28 -8.24 9.58
N LYS A 199 0.52 -7.59 10.40
CA LYS A 199 1.95 -7.84 10.52
C LYS A 199 2.27 -8.17 11.97
N GLU A 200 2.98 -9.26 12.20
CA GLU A 200 3.48 -9.65 13.52
C GLU A 200 4.90 -10.15 13.43
N GLY A 201 5.64 -10.05 14.52
CA GLY A 201 7.01 -10.51 14.51
C GLY A 201 7.68 -10.48 15.87
N VAL A 202 8.84 -11.13 15.89
CA VAL A 202 9.78 -11.12 17.01
C VAL A 202 11.08 -10.50 16.53
N GLU A 203 11.51 -9.46 17.22
CA GLU A 203 12.82 -8.82 17.02
C GLU A 203 13.71 -9.16 18.21
N PHE A 204 15.00 -9.40 17.97
CA PHE A 204 15.95 -9.62 19.02
C PHE A 204 17.25 -8.86 18.76
N GLN A 205 17.89 -8.44 19.82
CA GLN A 205 19.20 -7.83 19.81
C GLN A 205 20.01 -8.36 20.98
N PHE A 206 21.20 -8.85 20.68
CA PHE A 206 22.19 -9.24 21.68
C PHE A 206 23.46 -8.43 21.49
N ALA A 207 24.00 -7.88 22.56
CA ALA A 207 25.31 -7.23 22.55
C ALA A 207 26.15 -7.82 23.68
N SER A 208 27.30 -8.41 23.35
CA SER A 208 28.20 -8.98 24.35
C SER A 208 28.97 -7.87 25.08
N LYS A 209 29.37 -8.15 26.30
CA LYS A 209 30.53 -7.49 26.89
C LYS A 209 31.73 -7.71 25.95
N ARG A 210 32.68 -6.79 25.99
CA ARG A 210 33.95 -7.00 25.27
C ARG A 210 34.64 -8.28 25.78
N ILE A 211 34.95 -9.18 24.86
CA ILE A 211 35.68 -10.41 25.11
C ILE A 211 37.16 -10.03 25.19
N GLU A 212 37.73 -9.98 26.40
CA GLU A 212 39.04 -9.40 26.63
C GLU A 212 40.18 -10.16 25.91
N SER A 213 40.06 -11.49 25.74
CA SER A 213 41.02 -12.30 25.02
C SER A 213 41.09 -11.97 23.52
N LEU A 214 39.95 -11.63 22.92
CA LEU A 214 39.84 -11.30 21.49
C LEU A 214 39.82 -9.79 21.24
N LYS A 215 39.72 -8.97 22.31
CA LYS A 215 39.48 -7.52 22.23
C LYS A 215 38.29 -7.15 21.38
N THR A 216 37.33 -8.05 21.25
CA THR A 216 36.16 -7.97 20.34
C THR A 216 34.85 -7.88 21.09
N ARG A 217 33.94 -7.05 20.63
CA ARG A 217 32.53 -7.08 21.00
C ARG A 217 31.72 -7.73 19.87
N VAL A 218 30.79 -8.58 20.24
CA VAL A 218 29.85 -9.22 19.31
C VAL A 218 28.50 -8.60 19.50
N THR A 219 27.90 -8.12 18.41
CA THR A 219 26.50 -7.66 18.37
C THR A 219 25.76 -8.54 17.34
N MET A 220 24.63 -9.07 17.75
CA MET A 220 23.73 -9.84 16.90
C MET A 220 22.35 -9.21 16.99
N TYR A 221 21.72 -9.00 15.85
CA TYR A 221 20.33 -8.54 15.79
C TYR A 221 19.61 -9.24 14.66
N GLY A 222 18.34 -9.49 14.85
CA GLY A 222 17.52 -10.13 13.84
C GLY A 222 16.04 -9.99 14.11
N ALA A 223 15.28 -10.39 13.13
CA ALA A 223 13.82 -10.37 13.18
C ALA A 223 13.23 -11.55 12.41
N TRP A 224 12.19 -12.13 12.98
CA TRP A 224 11.21 -12.93 12.25
C TRP A 224 9.95 -12.12 12.09
N ILE A 225 9.46 -11.99 10.87
CA ILE A 225 8.30 -11.18 10.52
C ILE A 225 7.35 -12.02 9.66
N LYS A 226 6.09 -12.03 10.04
CA LYS A 226 4.98 -12.58 9.28
C LYS A 226 4.04 -11.45 8.88
N THR A 227 3.70 -11.37 7.60
CA THR A 227 2.74 -10.37 7.07
C THR A 227 1.66 -11.08 6.28
N ILE A 228 0.41 -10.74 6.57
CA ILE A 228 -0.78 -11.24 5.88
C ILE A 228 -1.48 -10.03 5.24
N TYR A 229 -1.73 -10.12 3.94
CA TYR A 229 -2.49 -9.15 3.16
C TYR A 229 -3.80 -9.82 2.72
N ASN A 230 -4.93 -9.15 2.93
CA ASN A 230 -6.24 -9.55 2.41
C ASN A 230 -6.90 -8.34 1.78
N SER A 231 -7.63 -8.52 0.68
CA SER A 231 -8.39 -7.45 0.06
C SER A 231 -9.89 -7.78 0.06
N ASP A 232 -10.70 -6.80 0.45
CA ASP A 232 -12.16 -6.87 0.33
C ASP A 232 -12.63 -6.36 -1.05
N SER A 233 -11.69 -6.07 -1.97
CA SER A 233 -12.00 -5.60 -3.31
C SER A 233 -12.65 -6.73 -4.14
N PRO A 234 -13.76 -6.44 -4.83
CA PRO A 234 -14.33 -7.40 -5.77
C PRO A 234 -13.36 -7.70 -6.90
N GLN A 235 -13.20 -8.98 -7.24
CA GLN A 235 -12.30 -9.44 -8.29
C GLN A 235 -13.08 -9.66 -9.58
N TYR A 236 -12.98 -8.69 -10.49
CA TYR A 236 -13.57 -8.80 -11.82
C TYR A 236 -12.52 -9.29 -12.83
N LYS A 237 -12.86 -10.28 -13.64
CA LYS A 237 -12.02 -10.74 -14.76
C LYS A 237 -12.83 -10.81 -16.03
N ALA A 238 -12.39 -10.10 -17.08
CA ALA A 238 -12.92 -10.27 -18.40
C ALA A 238 -12.51 -11.64 -18.96
N SER A 239 -13.38 -12.23 -19.78
CA SER A 239 -13.04 -13.48 -20.48
C SER A 239 -11.92 -13.24 -21.48
N SER A 240 -10.93 -14.13 -21.49
CA SER A 240 -9.89 -14.17 -22.53
C SER A 240 -10.32 -14.99 -23.77
N ILE A 241 -11.50 -15.62 -23.71
CA ILE A 241 -12.02 -16.45 -24.79
C ILE A 241 -12.57 -15.55 -25.91
N LEU A 242 -12.19 -15.86 -27.14
CA LEU A 242 -12.74 -15.24 -28.32
C LEU A 242 -13.80 -16.18 -28.92
N LEU A 243 -14.98 -15.63 -29.25
CA LEU A 243 -16.01 -16.29 -30.01
C LEU A 243 -16.11 -15.56 -31.35
N ASP A 244 -15.90 -16.26 -32.47
CA ASP A 244 -15.85 -15.70 -33.81
C ASP A 244 -14.90 -14.48 -33.92
N ASN A 245 -13.69 -14.63 -33.39
CA ASN A 245 -12.69 -13.57 -33.30
C ASN A 245 -13.13 -12.30 -32.54
N LYS A 246 -14.24 -12.35 -31.80
CA LYS A 246 -14.72 -11.26 -30.93
C LYS A 246 -14.56 -11.62 -29.46
N GLN A 247 -14.04 -10.71 -28.68
CA GLN A 247 -13.96 -10.87 -27.23
C GLN A 247 -15.37 -10.94 -26.65
N LEU A 248 -15.57 -11.90 -25.73
CA LEU A 248 -16.83 -11.99 -24.99
C LEU A 248 -17.01 -10.72 -24.13
N LYS A 249 -18.21 -10.16 -24.20
CA LYS A 249 -18.59 -8.92 -23.47
C LYS A 249 -19.11 -9.21 -22.05
N TYR A 250 -18.56 -10.27 -21.41
CA TYR A 250 -18.91 -10.69 -20.06
C TYR A 250 -17.71 -10.54 -19.13
N VAL A 251 -17.99 -10.17 -17.87
CA VAL A 251 -17.03 -10.07 -16.79
C VAL A 251 -17.46 -11.02 -15.69
N GLY A 252 -16.59 -11.95 -15.32
CA GLY A 252 -16.79 -12.82 -14.17
C GLY A 252 -16.49 -12.05 -12.89
N LEU A 253 -17.36 -12.18 -11.88
CA LEU A 253 -17.10 -11.74 -10.52
C LEU A 253 -16.63 -12.96 -9.72
N TYR A 254 -15.44 -12.86 -9.16
CA TYR A 254 -14.85 -13.89 -8.32
C TYR A 254 -14.86 -13.43 -6.87
N ASN A 255 -15.51 -14.20 -6.03
CA ASN A 255 -15.45 -14.08 -4.57
C ASN A 255 -14.35 -15.03 -4.10
N GLY A 256 -13.12 -14.58 -4.10
CA GLY A 256 -12.00 -15.38 -3.67
C GLY A 256 -11.27 -14.74 -2.52
N ASP A 257 -10.59 -15.55 -1.71
CA ASP A 257 -9.58 -15.07 -0.78
C ASP A 257 -8.38 -14.62 -1.61
N ASN A 258 -8.15 -13.31 -1.65
CA ASN A 258 -6.99 -12.71 -2.29
C ASN A 258 -5.84 -12.53 -1.30
N GLY A 259 -5.87 -13.32 -0.22
CA GLY A 259 -4.87 -13.26 0.82
C GLY A 259 -3.50 -13.70 0.33
N THR A 260 -2.49 -12.95 0.70
CA THR A 260 -1.08 -13.30 0.53
C THR A 260 -0.41 -13.32 1.89
N GLU A 261 0.24 -14.43 2.23
CA GLU A 261 1.04 -14.55 3.43
C GLU A 261 2.52 -14.55 3.04
N SER A 262 3.31 -13.72 3.72
CA SER A 262 4.75 -13.66 3.57
C SER A 262 5.42 -13.80 4.93
N GLN A 263 6.48 -14.60 5.00
CA GLN A 263 7.30 -14.74 6.19
C GLN A 263 8.76 -14.50 5.82
N ALA A 264 9.48 -13.80 6.69
CA ALA A 264 10.90 -13.55 6.54
C ALA A 264 11.61 -13.67 7.87
N PHE A 265 12.80 -14.26 7.85
CA PHE A 265 13.73 -14.26 8.97
C PHE A 265 15.05 -13.65 8.49
N ASN A 266 15.49 -12.61 9.18
CA ASN A 266 16.78 -11.95 8.92
C ASN A 266 17.59 -11.90 10.20
N THR A 267 18.90 -12.11 10.09
CA THR A 267 19.83 -11.94 11.19
C THR A 267 21.14 -11.37 10.69
N ASN A 268 21.74 -10.49 11.49
CA ASN A 268 23.00 -9.83 11.20
C ASN A 268 23.91 -9.96 12.41
N PHE A 269 25.20 -10.12 12.13
CA PHE A 269 26.27 -10.19 13.13
C PHE A 269 27.25 -9.06 12.87
N MET A 270 27.68 -8.40 13.92
CA MET A 270 28.70 -7.36 13.86
C MET A 270 29.78 -7.67 14.90
N PHE A 271 31.01 -7.58 14.48
CA PHE A 271 32.19 -7.79 15.30
C PHE A 271 33.03 -6.52 15.32
N ASP A 272 33.20 -5.93 16.51
CA ASP A 272 34.01 -4.73 16.72
C ASP A 272 35.28 -5.14 17.48
N THR A 273 36.41 -5.22 16.78
CA THR A 273 37.70 -5.58 17.34
C THR A 273 38.58 -4.34 17.53
N TYR A 274 39.02 -4.09 18.75
CA TYR A 274 39.91 -2.99 19.08
C TYR A 274 41.36 -3.42 19.05
N ILE A 275 42.14 -2.84 18.15
CA ILE A 275 43.61 -3.10 18.04
C ILE A 275 44.34 -2.05 18.87
N GLN A 276 44.62 -2.41 20.12
CA GLN A 276 45.17 -1.50 21.12
C GLN A 276 46.47 -0.83 20.71
N ARG A 277 47.36 -1.57 20.02
CA ARG A 277 48.69 -1.07 19.58
C ARG A 277 48.58 0.04 18.54
N LEU A 278 47.49 0.08 17.77
CA LEU A 278 47.28 1.02 16.68
C LEU A 278 46.24 2.09 17.04
N GLY A 279 45.55 1.96 18.17
CA GLY A 279 44.44 2.82 18.55
C GLY A 279 43.24 2.74 17.59
N LEU A 280 43.11 1.64 16.82
CA LEU A 280 42.09 1.46 15.79
C LEU A 280 41.02 0.47 16.23
N THR A 281 39.78 0.71 15.79
CA THR A 281 38.67 -0.26 15.86
C THR A 281 38.37 -0.77 14.46
N PHE A 282 38.41 -2.07 14.30
CA PHE A 282 38.01 -2.76 13.08
C PHE A 282 36.64 -3.36 13.26
N SER A 283 35.64 -2.94 12.44
CA SER A 283 34.28 -3.43 12.44
C SER A 283 34.01 -4.24 11.18
N THR A 284 33.39 -5.41 11.34
CA THR A 284 32.92 -6.24 10.23
C THR A 284 31.51 -6.75 10.52
N SER A 285 30.68 -6.85 9.48
CA SER A 285 29.29 -7.33 9.53
C SER A 285 29.04 -8.32 8.41
#